data_96f610fef51d182ee249a208b21dd6ad
#
_entry.id   96f610fef51d182ee249a208b21dd6ad
#
_cell.length_a   1.000
_cell.length_b   1.000
_cell.length_c   1.000
_cell.angle_alpha   90.00
_cell.angle_beta   90.00
_cell.angle_gamma   90.00
#
_symmetry.space_group_name_H-M   'P 1'
#
loop_
_entity.id
_entity.type
_entity.pdbx_description
1 polymer ?
#
loop_
_entity_poly.entity_id
_entity_poly.type
_entity_poly.pdbx_seq_one_letter_code
_entity_poly.pdbx_strand_id
1 'polypeptide(L)'
;MNIRKTITSEIEWNTIKKAQADGKLQELLQVGDELDITLKTGEELTVQAVGTTERGLIFLLKDCMKDEHGMNKRMTSKGGWRDSEMRLWLNETIIRMLPDELREMIVPRRIVQTMDGERLESEDKLWLPSFTEMFGKEGAEDWAPADTDETQLELFSTERSRVKERPGNGTWWYWLRSPYGSNSTRFCYVSGDGVAFYRYASYAYGVAFGFCL
;
A
#
# COMPACT_ATOMS: atom_id res chain seq x y z
N MET A 1 -21.72 -1.38 8.96
CA MET A 1 -21.49 -0.01 9.47
C MET A 1 -20.00 0.10 9.71
N ASN A 2 -19.30 0.89 8.92
CA ASN A 2 -17.85 1.02 9.03
C ASN A 2 -17.49 1.79 10.31
N ILE A 3 -16.45 1.35 10.98
CA ILE A 3 -15.98 1.94 12.23
C ILE A 3 -14.70 2.72 11.95
N ARG A 4 -14.61 3.95 12.50
CA ARG A 4 -13.36 4.69 12.61
C ARG A 4 -12.91 4.65 14.06
N LYS A 5 -11.70 4.20 14.30
CA LYS A 5 -11.13 4.04 15.63
C LYS A 5 -9.76 4.71 15.69
N THR A 6 -9.61 5.62 16.65
CA THR A 6 -8.31 6.21 16.96
C THR A 6 -7.61 5.31 17.99
N ILE A 7 -6.46 4.79 17.64
CA ILE A 7 -5.67 3.92 18.53
C ILE A 7 -4.70 4.81 19.32
N THR A 8 -5.04 5.05 20.59
CA THR A 8 -4.30 5.96 21.46
C THR A 8 -3.75 5.30 22.71
N SER A 9 -4.12 4.05 22.99
CA SER A 9 -3.74 3.38 24.23
C SER A 9 -3.16 1.99 23.99
N GLU A 10 -2.25 1.57 24.88
CA GLU A 10 -1.70 0.23 24.92
C GLU A 10 -2.80 -0.86 25.03
N ILE A 11 -3.90 -0.56 25.73
CA ILE A 11 -5.03 -1.48 25.88
C ILE A 11 -5.69 -1.77 24.51
N GLU A 12 -5.81 -0.75 23.68
CA GLU A 12 -6.40 -0.90 22.34
C GLU A 12 -5.49 -1.72 21.42
N TRP A 13 -4.17 -1.45 21.44
CA TRP A 13 -3.20 -2.27 20.72
C TRP A 13 -3.20 -3.71 21.20
N ASN A 14 -3.26 -3.94 22.50
CA ASN A 14 -3.32 -5.29 23.09
C ASN A 14 -4.60 -6.03 22.67
N THR A 15 -5.72 -5.32 22.51
CA THR A 15 -6.97 -5.93 22.01
C THR A 15 -6.82 -6.39 20.56
N ILE A 16 -6.24 -5.58 19.70
CA ILE A 16 -5.97 -5.92 18.29
C ILE A 16 -4.97 -7.09 18.22
N LYS A 17 -3.87 -7.01 18.98
CA LYS A 17 -2.84 -8.06 19.05
C LYS A 17 -3.41 -9.41 19.49
N LYS A 18 -4.28 -9.40 20.50
CA LYS A 18 -4.96 -10.60 20.96
C LYS A 18 -5.91 -11.17 19.90
N ALA A 19 -6.72 -10.33 19.29
CA ALA A 19 -7.63 -10.76 18.23
C ALA A 19 -6.87 -11.36 17.03
N GLN A 20 -5.72 -10.77 16.66
CA GLN A 20 -4.85 -11.30 15.62
C GLN A 20 -4.27 -12.67 16.02
N ALA A 21 -3.73 -12.80 17.23
CA ALA A 21 -3.16 -14.06 17.73
C ALA A 21 -4.20 -15.19 17.82
N ASP A 22 -5.43 -14.84 18.18
CA ASP A 22 -6.56 -15.78 18.26
C ASP A 22 -7.18 -16.11 16.88
N GLY A 23 -6.72 -15.49 15.78
CA GLY A 23 -7.29 -15.61 14.44
C GLY A 23 -8.68 -14.99 14.32
N LYS A 24 -9.01 -14.01 15.16
CA LYS A 24 -10.31 -13.35 15.27
C LYS A 24 -10.28 -11.87 14.85
N LEU A 25 -9.26 -11.45 14.14
CA LEU A 25 -9.13 -10.04 13.76
C LEU A 25 -10.32 -9.60 12.89
N GLN A 26 -10.82 -10.47 12.00
CA GLN A 26 -11.97 -10.21 11.14
C GLN A 26 -13.32 -10.21 11.89
N GLU A 27 -13.37 -10.71 13.14
CA GLU A 27 -14.52 -10.53 14.02
C GLU A 27 -14.53 -9.13 14.68
N LEU A 28 -13.33 -8.54 14.88
CA LEU A 28 -13.13 -7.23 15.51
C LEU A 28 -13.17 -6.08 14.52
N LEU A 29 -12.61 -6.26 13.32
CA LEU A 29 -12.48 -5.26 12.26
C LEU A 29 -12.93 -5.85 10.92
N GLN A 30 -13.52 -5.01 10.07
CA GLN A 30 -14.06 -5.39 8.77
C GLN A 30 -13.50 -4.50 7.66
N VAL A 31 -13.59 -4.95 6.41
CA VAL A 31 -13.26 -4.12 5.24
C VAL A 31 -14.07 -2.82 5.27
N GLY A 32 -13.39 -1.70 5.11
CA GLY A 32 -13.92 -0.35 5.22
C GLY A 32 -13.71 0.30 6.59
N ASP A 33 -13.35 -0.44 7.64
CA ASP A 33 -13.01 0.15 8.94
C ASP A 33 -11.69 0.92 8.88
N GLU A 34 -11.61 1.98 9.68
CA GLU A 34 -10.48 2.91 9.71
C GLU A 34 -9.80 2.92 11.08
N LEU A 35 -8.47 2.97 11.06
CA LEU A 35 -7.64 3.15 12.26
C LEU A 35 -6.79 4.39 12.09
N ASP A 36 -6.86 5.31 13.06
CA ASP A 36 -5.96 6.45 13.12
C ASP A 36 -4.70 6.06 13.90
N ILE A 37 -3.54 6.30 13.31
CA ILE A 37 -2.22 6.02 13.89
C ILE A 37 -1.37 7.29 13.84
N THR A 38 -0.50 7.46 14.82
CA THR A 38 0.45 8.58 14.86
C THR A 38 1.87 8.04 14.69
N LEU A 39 2.57 8.51 13.69
CA LEU A 39 4.00 8.19 13.52
C LEU A 39 4.82 8.78 14.68
N LYS A 40 6.00 8.21 14.95
CA LYS A 40 6.95 8.76 15.93
C LYS A 40 7.42 10.18 15.60
N THR A 41 7.23 10.62 14.36
CA THR A 41 7.47 11.99 13.90
C THR A 41 6.35 12.97 14.27
N GLY A 42 5.21 12.47 14.77
CA GLY A 42 4.01 13.25 15.06
C GLY A 42 3.06 13.39 13.86
N GLU A 43 3.36 12.79 12.71
CA GLU A 43 2.42 12.77 11.58
C GLU A 43 1.27 11.83 11.90
N GLU A 44 0.04 12.34 11.75
CA GLU A 44 -1.19 11.56 11.91
C GLU A 44 -1.60 10.95 10.57
N LEU A 45 -1.84 9.65 10.56
CA LEU A 45 -2.26 8.88 9.39
C LEU A 45 -3.52 8.10 9.71
N THR A 46 -4.40 7.95 8.73
CA THR A 46 -5.54 7.02 8.78
C THR A 46 -5.24 5.85 7.86
N VAL A 47 -5.31 4.63 8.37
CA VAL A 47 -5.28 3.41 7.59
C VAL A 47 -6.68 2.83 7.49
N GLN A 48 -7.00 2.24 6.34
CA GLN A 48 -8.29 1.63 6.09
C GLN A 48 -8.13 0.15 5.74
N ALA A 49 -8.95 -0.71 6.31
CA ALA A 49 -9.01 -2.11 5.91
C ALA A 49 -9.61 -2.20 4.50
N VAL A 50 -8.85 -2.70 3.54
CA VAL A 50 -9.20 -2.68 2.11
C VAL A 50 -9.43 -4.07 1.52
N GLY A 51 -9.11 -5.10 2.26
CA GLY A 51 -9.27 -6.50 1.85
C GLY A 51 -8.94 -7.47 2.97
N THR A 52 -9.14 -8.74 2.71
CA THR A 52 -8.89 -9.82 3.65
C THR A 52 -7.71 -10.70 3.23
N THR A 53 -7.11 -11.37 4.19
CA THR A 53 -6.19 -12.50 4.01
C THR A 53 -6.80 -13.75 4.63
N GLU A 54 -6.15 -14.90 4.50
CA GLU A 54 -6.64 -16.15 5.15
C GLU A 54 -6.84 -16.00 6.68
N ARG A 55 -6.05 -15.15 7.34
CA ARG A 55 -6.05 -15.03 8.80
C ARG A 55 -6.14 -13.61 9.32
N GLY A 56 -6.25 -12.61 8.45
CA GLY A 56 -6.20 -11.21 8.86
C GLY A 56 -6.75 -10.25 7.82
N LEU A 57 -6.31 -9.01 7.92
CA LEU A 57 -6.78 -7.90 7.09
C LEU A 57 -5.61 -7.22 6.38
N ILE A 58 -5.89 -6.71 5.19
CA ILE A 58 -5.02 -5.81 4.44
C ILE A 58 -5.42 -4.38 4.75
N PHE A 59 -4.48 -3.61 5.24
CA PHE A 59 -4.64 -2.17 5.46
C PHE A 59 -3.87 -1.37 4.43
N LEU A 60 -4.43 -0.25 4.01
CA LEU A 60 -3.76 0.73 3.16
C LEU A 60 -4.00 2.12 3.74
N LEU A 61 -3.03 3.03 3.60
CA LEU A 61 -3.27 4.42 3.92
C LEU A 61 -4.52 4.91 3.16
N LYS A 62 -5.45 5.53 3.88
CA LYS A 62 -6.65 6.14 3.31
C LYS A 62 -6.27 7.28 2.37
N ASP A 63 -5.32 8.09 2.79
CA ASP A 63 -4.77 9.21 2.06
C ASP A 63 -3.24 9.11 1.93
N CYS A 64 -2.62 10.00 1.19
CA CYS A 64 -1.17 10.01 1.03
C CYS A 64 -0.47 10.52 2.28
N MET A 65 0.76 10.08 2.51
CA MET A 65 1.68 10.75 3.42
C MET A 65 1.89 12.21 3.02
N LYS A 66 2.31 13.02 3.99
CA LYS A 66 2.66 14.43 3.75
C LYS A 66 3.80 14.58 2.74
N ASP A 67 4.82 13.74 2.86
CA ASP A 67 5.99 13.80 2.01
C ASP A 67 5.82 12.93 0.75
N GLU A 68 6.23 13.49 -0.39
CA GLU A 68 6.31 12.79 -1.66
C GLU A 68 7.64 12.07 -1.80
N HIS A 69 7.64 10.96 -2.54
CA HIS A 69 8.87 10.21 -2.82
C HIS A 69 8.87 9.66 -4.25
N GLY A 70 10.06 9.54 -4.85
CA GLY A 70 10.24 8.84 -6.13
C GLY A 70 10.29 7.33 -5.93
N MET A 71 9.89 6.56 -6.96
CA MET A 71 10.12 5.11 -6.95
C MET A 71 11.61 4.79 -6.94
N ASN A 72 12.40 5.58 -7.70
CA ASN A 72 13.85 5.48 -7.80
C ASN A 72 14.45 6.89 -8.01
N LYS A 73 15.70 7.11 -7.62
CA LYS A 73 16.43 8.36 -7.94
C LYS A 73 16.70 8.51 -9.44
N ARG A 74 16.80 7.40 -10.17
CA ARG A 74 17.01 7.35 -11.61
C ARG A 74 15.71 6.99 -12.34
N MET A 75 15.59 7.40 -13.59
CA MET A 75 14.48 7.04 -14.48
C MET A 75 14.63 5.58 -14.94
N THR A 76 14.40 4.63 -14.05
CA THR A 76 14.44 3.20 -14.34
C THR A 76 13.42 2.45 -13.50
N SER A 77 12.75 1.47 -14.10
CA SER A 77 11.92 0.48 -13.41
C SER A 77 12.55 -0.91 -13.41
N LYS A 78 13.84 -1.00 -13.80
CA LYS A 78 14.56 -2.27 -13.81
C LYS A 78 14.59 -2.88 -12.41
N GLY A 79 14.33 -4.19 -12.33
CA GLY A 79 14.24 -4.91 -11.07
C GLY A 79 12.90 -4.71 -10.33
N GLY A 80 11.97 -3.95 -10.92
CA GLY A 80 10.60 -3.80 -10.44
C GLY A 80 10.51 -3.25 -9.03
N TRP A 81 9.50 -3.73 -8.31
CA TRP A 81 9.32 -3.40 -6.90
C TRP A 81 10.47 -3.90 -6.04
N ARG A 82 10.94 -5.13 -6.27
CA ARG A 82 12.00 -5.77 -5.47
C ARG A 82 13.22 -4.88 -5.31
N ASP A 83 13.66 -4.21 -6.38
CA ASP A 83 14.90 -3.44 -6.41
C ASP A 83 14.65 -1.92 -6.33
N SER A 84 13.40 -1.48 -6.08
CA SER A 84 13.06 -0.06 -5.99
C SER A 84 13.59 0.59 -4.71
N GLU A 85 14.05 1.83 -4.81
CA GLU A 85 14.45 2.64 -3.65
C GLU A 85 13.25 2.96 -2.75
N MET A 86 12.05 3.06 -3.31
CA MET A 86 10.80 3.21 -2.57
C MET A 86 10.58 2.04 -1.60
N ARG A 87 10.77 0.80 -2.07
CA ARG A 87 10.65 -0.39 -1.22
C ARG A 87 11.62 -0.35 -0.04
N LEU A 88 12.89 -0.03 -0.32
CA LEU A 88 13.91 0.10 0.73
C LEU A 88 13.54 1.21 1.71
N TRP A 89 13.13 2.37 1.23
CA TRP A 89 12.72 3.48 2.08
C TRP A 89 11.54 3.13 2.98
N LEU A 90 10.51 2.46 2.46
CA LEU A 90 9.38 2.00 3.27
C LEU A 90 9.80 1.01 4.36
N ASN A 91 10.62 0.00 4.01
CA ASN A 91 10.95 -1.09 4.92
C ASN A 91 12.17 -0.81 5.82
N GLU A 92 12.95 0.22 5.55
CA GLU A 92 14.08 0.62 6.38
C GLU A 92 13.84 1.92 7.17
N THR A 93 13.08 2.86 6.60
CA THR A 93 12.87 4.18 7.19
C THR A 93 11.46 4.33 7.76
N ILE A 94 10.42 4.22 6.93
CA ILE A 94 9.03 4.43 7.36
C ILE A 94 8.60 3.40 8.40
N ILE A 95 8.96 2.15 8.24
CA ILE A 95 8.65 1.09 9.21
C ILE A 95 9.11 1.43 10.64
N ARG A 96 10.22 2.16 10.79
CA ARG A 96 10.74 2.56 12.10
C ARG A 96 10.00 3.75 12.71
N MET A 97 9.26 4.49 11.88
CA MET A 97 8.42 5.62 12.32
C MET A 97 7.05 5.17 12.83
N LEU A 98 6.62 3.95 12.51
CA LEU A 98 5.38 3.38 13.04
C LEU A 98 5.47 3.17 14.55
N PRO A 99 4.32 3.21 15.28
CA PRO A 99 4.25 2.75 16.67
C PRO A 99 4.83 1.35 16.80
N ASP A 100 5.56 1.10 17.90
CA ASP A 100 6.24 -0.17 18.09
C ASP A 100 5.25 -1.34 18.15
N GLU A 101 4.11 -1.14 18.79
CA GLU A 101 3.03 -2.13 18.91
C GLU A 101 2.49 -2.52 17.52
N LEU A 102 2.24 -1.54 16.67
CA LEU A 102 1.80 -1.82 15.29
C LEU A 102 2.89 -2.56 14.51
N ARG A 103 4.13 -2.06 14.56
CA ARG A 103 5.26 -2.64 13.83
C ARG A 103 5.52 -4.11 14.16
N GLU A 104 5.29 -4.50 15.44
CA GLU A 104 5.42 -5.90 15.91
C GLU A 104 4.33 -6.81 15.33
N MET A 105 3.13 -6.28 15.13
CA MET A 105 1.99 -7.05 14.62
C MET A 105 1.99 -7.22 13.11
N ILE A 106 2.67 -6.35 12.36
CA ILE A 106 2.70 -6.42 10.90
C ILE A 106 3.31 -7.74 10.43
N VAL A 107 2.49 -8.49 9.69
CA VAL A 107 2.89 -9.74 9.04
C VAL A 107 3.56 -9.43 7.71
N PRO A 108 4.78 -9.94 7.45
CA PRO A 108 5.42 -9.78 6.16
C PRO A 108 4.59 -10.41 5.03
N ARG A 109 4.55 -9.73 3.90
CA ARG A 109 3.88 -10.19 2.69
C ARG A 109 4.91 -10.54 1.64
N ARG A 110 4.79 -11.73 1.05
CA ARG A 110 5.53 -12.11 -0.14
C ARG A 110 4.92 -11.40 -1.36
N ILE A 111 5.74 -10.66 -2.08
CA ILE A 111 5.40 -9.98 -3.32
C ILE A 111 6.20 -10.59 -4.45
N VAL A 112 5.52 -10.98 -5.52
CA VAL A 112 6.10 -11.59 -6.71
C VAL A 112 5.80 -10.69 -7.90
N GLN A 113 6.77 -10.49 -8.78
CA GLN A 113 6.60 -9.81 -10.07
C GLN A 113 7.38 -10.56 -11.14
N THR A 114 6.80 -10.71 -12.32
CA THR A 114 7.53 -11.23 -13.48
C THR A 114 7.87 -10.08 -14.41
N MET A 115 9.17 -9.87 -14.67
CA MET A 115 9.68 -8.82 -15.55
C MET A 115 10.75 -9.39 -16.48
N ASP A 116 10.62 -9.12 -17.76
CA ASP A 116 11.58 -9.60 -18.79
C ASP A 116 11.82 -11.12 -18.72
N GLY A 117 10.80 -11.88 -18.29
CA GLY A 117 10.87 -13.33 -18.11
C GLY A 117 11.55 -13.77 -16.80
N GLU A 118 12.04 -12.85 -15.97
CA GLU A 118 12.58 -13.12 -14.64
C GLU A 118 11.50 -12.99 -13.57
N ARG A 119 11.42 -13.97 -12.68
CA ARG A 119 10.56 -13.92 -11.50
C ARG A 119 11.30 -13.22 -10.35
N LEU A 120 10.84 -12.05 -9.99
CA LEU A 120 11.39 -11.20 -8.93
C LEU A 120 10.52 -11.34 -7.67
N GLU A 121 11.16 -11.67 -6.54
CA GLU A 121 10.45 -11.87 -5.27
C GLU A 121 11.02 -10.96 -4.19
N SER A 122 10.14 -10.47 -3.32
CA SER A 122 10.50 -9.79 -2.07
C SER A 122 9.56 -10.18 -0.95
N GLU A 123 10.01 -9.99 0.27
CA GLU A 123 9.20 -10.13 1.47
C GLU A 123 9.21 -8.79 2.20
N ASP A 124 8.04 -8.19 2.38
CA ASP A 124 7.90 -6.81 2.80
C ASP A 124 6.84 -6.63 3.88
N LYS A 125 7.17 -5.86 4.92
CA LYS A 125 6.22 -5.42 5.93
C LYS A 125 5.37 -4.26 5.44
N LEU A 126 5.98 -3.30 4.73
CA LEU A 126 5.28 -2.19 4.08
C LEU A 126 5.46 -2.28 2.57
N TRP A 127 4.40 -2.04 1.83
CA TRP A 127 4.39 -2.13 0.38
C TRP A 127 3.40 -1.13 -0.23
N LEU A 128 3.54 -0.82 -1.53
CA LEU A 128 2.54 -0.08 -2.29
C LEU A 128 1.56 -1.05 -2.96
N PRO A 129 0.30 -0.65 -3.20
CA PRO A 129 -0.63 -1.48 -3.96
C PRO A 129 -0.13 -1.67 -5.40
N SER A 130 -0.47 -2.81 -6.01
CA SER A 130 -0.23 -3.04 -7.42
C SER A 130 -1.33 -2.45 -8.30
N PHE A 131 -1.08 -2.44 -9.60
CA PHE A 131 -2.11 -2.11 -10.59
C PHE A 131 -3.33 -3.04 -10.45
N THR A 132 -3.08 -4.34 -10.39
CA THR A 132 -4.14 -5.35 -10.27
C THR A 132 -4.96 -5.19 -8.98
N GLU A 133 -4.30 -4.88 -7.87
CA GLU A 133 -4.98 -4.63 -6.59
C GLU A 133 -5.89 -3.40 -6.63
N MET A 134 -5.56 -2.40 -7.44
CA MET A 134 -6.37 -1.19 -7.57
C MET A 134 -7.44 -1.28 -8.67
N PHE A 135 -7.14 -1.94 -9.80
CA PHE A 135 -7.97 -1.88 -11.00
C PHE A 135 -8.53 -3.24 -11.45
N GLY A 136 -8.07 -4.34 -10.86
CA GLY A 136 -8.41 -5.69 -11.32
C GLY A 136 -7.47 -6.19 -12.42
N LYS A 137 -7.77 -7.40 -12.91
CA LYS A 137 -6.96 -8.06 -13.96
C LYS A 137 -7.34 -7.66 -15.37
N GLU A 138 -8.57 -7.23 -15.58
CA GLU A 138 -9.06 -6.86 -16.91
C GLU A 138 -8.31 -5.64 -17.44
N GLY A 139 -7.62 -5.79 -18.56
CA GLY A 139 -6.76 -4.77 -19.16
C GLY A 139 -5.44 -4.51 -18.43
N ALA A 140 -5.11 -5.28 -17.41
CA ALA A 140 -3.85 -5.10 -16.67
C ALA A 140 -2.62 -5.51 -17.49
N GLU A 141 -2.78 -6.45 -18.42
CA GLU A 141 -1.71 -6.92 -19.32
C GLU A 141 -1.09 -5.81 -20.18
N ASP A 142 -1.90 -4.82 -20.58
CA ASP A 142 -1.45 -3.68 -21.37
C ASP A 142 -0.67 -2.65 -20.52
N TRP A 143 -0.88 -2.64 -19.19
CA TRP A 143 -0.34 -1.67 -18.27
C TRP A 143 0.80 -2.22 -17.43
N ALA A 144 0.52 -3.32 -16.74
CA ALA A 144 1.46 -3.93 -15.82
C ALA A 144 1.21 -5.43 -15.79
N PRO A 145 2.24 -6.26 -16.04
CA PRO A 145 2.11 -7.69 -15.89
C PRO A 145 1.62 -8.02 -14.49
N ALA A 146 0.44 -8.64 -14.41
CA ALA A 146 -0.09 -9.09 -13.14
C ALA A 146 0.59 -10.38 -12.72
N ASP A 147 0.94 -10.50 -11.45
CA ASP A 147 1.22 -11.80 -10.88
C ASP A 147 -0.07 -12.62 -10.80
N THR A 148 0.09 -13.92 -10.97
CA THR A 148 -1.04 -14.87 -11.09
C THR A 148 -1.96 -14.86 -9.89
N ASP A 149 -1.46 -14.50 -8.70
CA ASP A 149 -2.17 -14.59 -7.43
C ASP A 149 -2.78 -13.26 -6.96
N GLU A 150 -2.51 -12.14 -7.66
CA GLU A 150 -3.07 -10.85 -7.30
C GLU A 150 -4.53 -10.73 -7.74
N THR A 151 -5.36 -10.18 -6.87
CA THR A 151 -6.76 -9.84 -7.13
C THR A 151 -7.04 -8.40 -6.76
N GLN A 152 -8.08 -7.82 -7.33
CA GLN A 152 -8.52 -6.48 -6.93
C GLN A 152 -8.93 -6.48 -5.46
N LEU A 153 -8.46 -5.49 -4.71
CA LEU A 153 -8.87 -5.29 -3.33
C LEU A 153 -10.33 -4.84 -3.27
N GLU A 154 -11.07 -5.39 -2.33
CA GLU A 154 -12.53 -5.28 -2.25
C GLU A 154 -13.03 -3.83 -2.29
N LEU A 155 -12.28 -2.91 -1.68
CA LEU A 155 -12.69 -1.52 -1.56
C LEU A 155 -12.52 -0.71 -2.86
N PHE A 156 -11.69 -1.15 -3.82
CA PHE A 156 -11.28 -0.33 -4.98
C PHE A 156 -12.04 -0.66 -6.28
N SER A 157 -13.32 -0.97 -6.16
CA SER A 157 -14.18 -1.30 -7.32
C SER A 157 -14.58 -0.10 -8.18
N THR A 158 -14.44 1.13 -7.69
CA THR A 158 -14.83 2.37 -8.40
C THR A 158 -13.70 3.39 -8.45
N GLU A 159 -13.71 4.30 -9.42
CA GLU A 159 -12.75 5.41 -9.51
C GLU A 159 -12.71 6.23 -8.22
N ARG A 160 -13.88 6.58 -7.71
CA ARG A 160 -13.99 7.37 -6.49
C ARG A 160 -13.35 6.71 -5.28
N SER A 161 -13.41 5.38 -5.17
CA SER A 161 -12.79 4.65 -4.05
C SER A 161 -11.26 4.64 -4.11
N ARG A 162 -10.68 4.92 -5.28
CA ARG A 162 -9.23 5.01 -5.50
C ARG A 162 -8.67 6.42 -5.30
N VAL A 163 -9.53 7.45 -5.22
CA VAL A 163 -9.08 8.83 -4.98
C VAL A 163 -8.50 8.96 -3.59
N LYS A 164 -7.33 9.56 -3.49
CA LYS A 164 -6.66 9.88 -2.22
C LYS A 164 -6.30 11.35 -2.17
N GLU A 165 -6.28 11.91 -0.96
CA GLU A 165 -5.84 13.27 -0.72
C GLU A 165 -4.40 13.29 -0.21
N ARG A 166 -3.75 14.44 -0.34
CA ARG A 166 -2.49 14.76 0.32
C ARG A 166 -2.70 15.92 1.26
N PRO A 167 -2.22 15.87 2.49
CA PRO A 167 -2.41 16.92 3.47
C PRO A 167 -2.06 18.31 2.91
N GLY A 168 -3.04 19.21 2.93
CA GLY A 168 -2.91 20.59 2.43
C GLY A 168 -3.02 20.79 0.90
N ASN A 169 -3.21 19.72 0.11
CA ASN A 169 -3.22 19.80 -1.37
C ASN A 169 -4.52 19.29 -2.02
N GLY A 170 -5.44 18.66 -1.28
CA GLY A 170 -6.61 18.00 -1.84
C GLY A 170 -6.26 16.69 -2.55
N THR A 171 -7.05 16.31 -3.56
CA THR A 171 -6.83 15.05 -4.30
C THR A 171 -5.45 15.02 -4.95
N TRP A 172 -4.77 13.89 -4.84
CA TRP A 172 -3.37 13.81 -5.24
C TRP A 172 -3.03 12.52 -5.98
N TRP A 173 -1.94 12.52 -6.72
CA TRP A 173 -1.38 11.37 -7.43
C TRP A 173 -0.53 10.55 -6.48
N TYR A 174 -0.62 9.20 -6.56
CA TYR A 174 0.19 8.33 -5.72
C TYR A 174 0.67 7.09 -6.46
N TRP A 175 1.86 6.64 -6.11
CA TRP A 175 2.53 5.53 -6.76
C TRP A 175 1.87 4.19 -6.51
N LEU A 176 1.95 3.34 -7.54
CA LEU A 176 1.75 1.89 -7.45
C LEU A 176 3.10 1.19 -7.55
N ARG A 177 3.22 -0.02 -6.97
CA ARG A 177 4.45 -0.82 -7.09
C ARG A 177 4.68 -1.40 -8.48
N SER A 178 3.68 -1.38 -9.35
CA SER A 178 3.72 -1.97 -10.69
C SER A 178 4.55 -1.13 -11.65
N PRO A 179 5.63 -1.68 -12.22
CA PRO A 179 6.29 -1.09 -13.37
C PRO A 179 5.32 -0.98 -14.54
N TYR A 180 5.46 0.04 -15.38
CA TYR A 180 4.68 0.15 -16.61
C TYR A 180 5.25 -0.79 -17.67
N GLY A 181 4.44 -1.75 -18.15
CA GLY A 181 4.87 -2.86 -19.00
C GLY A 181 5.54 -2.46 -20.32
N SER A 182 5.15 -1.31 -20.89
CA SER A 182 5.69 -0.86 -22.19
C SER A 182 6.94 0.02 -22.08
N ASN A 183 7.45 0.31 -20.88
CA ASN A 183 8.57 1.24 -20.72
C ASN A 183 9.37 1.02 -19.43
N SER A 184 10.64 0.65 -19.56
CA SER A 184 11.54 0.35 -18.46
C SER A 184 12.02 1.54 -17.62
N THR A 185 11.43 2.73 -17.81
CA THR A 185 11.77 3.94 -17.04
C THR A 185 10.62 4.42 -16.14
N ARG A 186 9.47 3.73 -16.16
CA ARG A 186 8.23 4.21 -15.59
C ARG A 186 7.59 3.22 -14.63
N PHE A 187 6.86 3.75 -13.66
CA PHE A 187 5.92 3.01 -12.83
C PHE A 187 4.51 3.54 -13.04
N CYS A 188 3.52 2.70 -12.73
CA CYS A 188 2.13 3.09 -12.70
C CYS A 188 1.83 3.95 -11.46
N TYR A 189 0.83 4.81 -11.57
CA TYR A 189 0.29 5.60 -10.48
C TYR A 189 -1.21 5.80 -10.66
N VAL A 190 -1.89 6.17 -9.58
CA VAL A 190 -3.30 6.59 -9.59
C VAL A 190 -3.34 8.11 -9.57
N SER A 191 -4.11 8.71 -10.47
CA SER A 191 -4.30 10.15 -10.56
C SER A 191 -5.29 10.68 -9.51
N GLY A 192 -5.38 11.99 -9.36
CA GLY A 192 -6.27 12.64 -8.39
C GLY A 192 -7.76 12.41 -8.62
N ASP A 193 -8.15 11.88 -9.77
CA ASP A 193 -9.51 11.46 -10.13
C ASP A 193 -9.72 9.92 -10.08
N GLY A 194 -8.72 9.16 -9.63
CA GLY A 194 -8.83 7.71 -9.41
C GLY A 194 -8.56 6.85 -10.64
N VAL A 195 -7.97 7.42 -11.70
CA VAL A 195 -7.64 6.72 -12.97
C VAL A 195 -6.17 6.31 -12.99
N ALA A 196 -5.86 5.26 -13.75
CA ALA A 196 -4.51 4.79 -13.93
C ALA A 196 -3.70 5.66 -14.90
N PHE A 197 -2.45 5.93 -14.54
CA PHE A 197 -1.45 6.55 -15.40
C PHE A 197 -0.06 5.97 -15.11
N TYR A 198 0.96 6.46 -15.82
CA TYR A 198 2.36 6.08 -15.63
C TYR A 198 3.28 7.31 -15.72
N ARG A 199 4.38 7.27 -14.97
CA ARG A 199 5.37 8.35 -14.95
C ARG A 199 6.77 7.82 -14.74
N TYR A 200 7.77 8.67 -15.03
CA TYR A 200 9.17 8.34 -14.77
C TYR A 200 9.40 8.06 -13.29
N ALA A 201 10.12 6.99 -13.01
CA ALA A 201 10.40 6.49 -11.66
C ALA A 201 11.05 7.53 -10.71
N SER A 202 11.73 8.53 -11.28
CA SER A 202 12.43 9.56 -10.50
C SER A 202 11.58 10.77 -10.10
N TYR A 203 10.31 10.81 -10.53
CA TYR A 203 9.41 11.88 -10.09
C TYR A 203 8.92 11.60 -8.67
N ALA A 204 8.75 12.65 -7.88
CA ALA A 204 8.14 12.53 -6.57
C ALA A 204 6.62 12.64 -6.68
N TYR A 205 5.92 11.66 -6.13
CA TYR A 205 4.46 11.62 -6.00
C TYR A 205 4.08 11.13 -4.61
N GLY A 206 2.80 11.19 -4.31
CA GLY A 206 2.22 10.71 -3.07
C GLY A 206 2.54 9.24 -2.79
N VAL A 207 2.65 8.92 -1.53
CA VAL A 207 2.91 7.57 -1.03
C VAL A 207 1.74 7.13 -0.16
N ALA A 208 1.10 6.04 -0.55
CA ALA A 208 0.03 5.40 0.20
C ALA A 208 0.39 3.92 0.39
N PHE A 209 1.18 3.65 1.42
CA PHE A 209 1.64 2.29 1.71
C PHE A 209 0.56 1.44 2.37
N GLY A 210 0.71 0.12 2.28
CA GLY A 210 -0.11 -0.86 2.98
C GLY A 210 0.72 -1.82 3.82
N PHE A 211 0.02 -2.57 4.67
CA PHE A 211 0.54 -3.65 5.49
C PHE A 211 -0.54 -4.69 5.77
N CYS A 212 -0.16 -5.85 6.28
CA CYS A 212 -1.07 -6.90 6.73
C CYS A 212 -1.00 -7.06 8.26
N LEU A 213 -2.16 -7.24 8.87
CA LEU A 213 -2.31 -7.69 10.25
C LEU A 213 -2.98 -9.05 10.30
#